data_a944c950141293a40d23bc89f68f3b6b
#
_entry.id   a944c950141293a40d23bc89f68f3b6b
#
_cell.length_a   1.000
_cell.length_b   1.000
_cell.length_c   1.000
_cell.angle_alpha   90.00
_cell.angle_beta   90.00
_cell.angle_gamma   90.00
#
_symmetry.space_group_name_H-M   'P 1'
#
loop_
_entity.id
_entity.type
_entity.pdbx_description
1 polymer ?
#
loop_
_entity_poly.entity_id
_entity_poly.type
_entity_poly.pdbx_seq_one_letter_code
_entity_poly.pdbx_strand_id
1 'polypeptide(L)'
;YPRPALMLINFNYGFEGFSAAFTRADQKKVMGFAEDIINGMVKGFFDNSCVLRREQSGFVLVLSTEGIDDFKKEASVMSVKFRQVMKDYFEVPISIAVSLPGSGVDEIQDLLYQAMSAMNLTFYDNSGGAVFYSAMCEDNLSHSSNFNINFLKKDVTEAIRQNDCEAFKTIMNQMIQLFSECRPSRQQAVNACNNLYYFITSLIEAWGEQDFPYAVDIVGQLNRMANLSTVLTWLEGFRDQVVRVLE
;
A
#
# COMPACT_ATOMS: atom_id res chain seq x y z
N TYR A 1 16.05 13.17 29.00
CA TYR A 1 15.14 14.02 28.20
C TYR A 1 14.31 13.14 27.31
N PRO A 2 13.00 13.40 27.18
CA PRO A 2 12.14 12.62 26.30
C PRO A 2 12.62 12.73 24.85
N ARG A 3 12.65 11.59 24.17
CA ARG A 3 13.09 11.48 22.77
C ARG A 3 11.89 11.52 21.84
N PRO A 4 11.89 12.35 20.78
CA PRO A 4 10.81 12.36 19.82
C PRO A 4 10.89 11.12 18.90
N ALA A 5 9.73 10.57 18.54
CA ALA A 5 9.58 9.59 17.48
C ALA A 5 8.37 9.95 16.63
N LEU A 6 8.35 9.58 15.38
CA LEU A 6 7.24 9.83 14.49
C LEU A 6 6.52 8.51 14.14
N MET A 7 5.19 8.56 14.20
CA MET A 7 4.34 7.51 13.68
C MET A 7 3.46 8.08 12.56
N LEU A 8 3.52 7.46 11.40
CA LEU A 8 2.65 7.76 10.27
C LEU A 8 1.51 6.74 10.23
N ILE A 9 0.30 7.23 10.05
CA ILE A 9 -0.89 6.41 9.84
C ILE A 9 -1.50 6.83 8.51
N ASN A 10 -1.53 5.93 7.54
CA ASN A 10 -2.18 6.15 6.26
C ASN A 10 -3.42 5.29 6.11
N PHE A 11 -4.49 5.87 5.60
CA PHE A 11 -5.64 5.13 5.12
C PHE A 11 -5.32 4.54 3.75
N ASN A 12 -5.43 3.21 3.61
CA ASN A 12 -5.01 2.49 2.41
C ASN A 12 -5.99 2.63 1.24
N TYR A 13 -7.18 3.13 1.49
CA TYR A 13 -8.03 3.58 0.41
C TYR A 13 -7.46 4.91 -0.09
N GLY A 14 -6.90 4.88 -1.29
CA GLY A 14 -6.73 6.13 -2.03
C GLY A 14 -8.06 6.89 -2.00
N PHE A 15 -7.98 8.20 -2.04
CA PHE A 15 -9.10 9.12 -1.91
C PHE A 15 -10.35 8.71 -2.72
N GLU A 16 -10.16 8.03 -3.85
CA GLU A 16 -11.22 7.54 -4.73
C GLU A 16 -11.96 6.29 -4.18
N GLY A 17 -11.27 5.39 -3.48
CA GLY A 17 -11.92 4.22 -2.86
C GLY A 17 -12.77 4.59 -1.66
N PHE A 18 -12.31 5.57 -0.87
CA PHE A 18 -13.06 6.17 0.22
C PHE A 18 -14.21 7.05 -0.34
N SER A 19 -14.02 7.71 -1.49
CA SER A 19 -15.04 8.51 -2.16
C SER A 19 -16.14 7.70 -2.83
N ALA A 20 -15.86 6.46 -3.24
CA ALA A 20 -16.87 5.58 -3.83
C ALA A 20 -17.84 5.01 -2.78
N ALA A 21 -17.38 4.83 -1.53
CA ALA A 21 -18.18 4.29 -0.42
C ALA A 21 -18.81 5.37 0.47
N PHE A 22 -18.23 6.57 0.51
CA PHE A 22 -18.61 7.64 1.43
C PHE A 22 -18.69 8.99 0.72
N THR A 23 -19.72 9.78 1.05
CA THR A 23 -19.77 11.18 0.60
C THR A 23 -18.65 12.01 1.23
N ARG A 24 -18.31 13.18 0.65
CA ARG A 24 -17.32 14.11 1.26
C ARG A 24 -17.65 14.49 2.71
N ALA A 25 -18.94 14.56 3.05
CA ALA A 25 -19.39 14.87 4.40
C ALA A 25 -19.11 13.69 5.34
N ASP A 26 -19.33 12.46 4.88
CA ASP A 26 -19.06 11.25 5.67
C ASP A 26 -17.57 11.03 5.86
N GLN A 27 -16.74 11.31 4.83
CA GLN A 27 -15.28 11.27 4.94
C GLN A 27 -14.76 12.20 6.03
N LYS A 28 -15.27 13.43 6.12
CA LYS A 28 -14.92 14.37 7.19
C LYS A 28 -15.30 13.84 8.57
N LYS A 29 -16.46 13.20 8.68
CA LYS A 29 -16.92 12.59 9.95
C LYS A 29 -15.99 11.43 10.34
N VAL A 30 -15.71 10.49 9.42
CA VAL A 30 -14.80 9.36 9.70
C VAL A 30 -13.43 9.85 10.11
N MET A 31 -12.88 10.85 9.40
CA MET A 31 -11.59 11.45 9.78
C MET A 31 -11.64 12.14 11.15
N GLY A 32 -12.74 12.82 11.48
CA GLY A 32 -12.94 13.41 12.82
C GLY A 32 -12.99 12.33 13.90
N PHE A 33 -13.78 11.28 13.72
CA PHE A 33 -13.81 10.15 14.67
C PHE A 33 -12.47 9.46 14.81
N ALA A 34 -11.76 9.22 13.68
CA ALA A 34 -10.42 8.64 13.73
C ALA A 34 -9.44 9.51 14.51
N GLU A 35 -9.51 10.84 14.34
CA GLU A 35 -8.70 11.80 15.10
C GLU A 35 -9.00 11.76 16.60
N ASP A 36 -10.26 11.71 16.99
CA ASP A 36 -10.69 11.61 18.39
C ASP A 36 -10.20 10.29 19.02
N ILE A 37 -10.34 9.18 18.31
CA ILE A 37 -9.88 7.86 18.77
C ILE A 37 -8.36 7.85 18.92
N ILE A 38 -7.62 8.36 17.93
CA ILE A 38 -6.15 8.44 17.99
C ILE A 38 -5.71 9.31 19.17
N ASN A 39 -6.29 10.50 19.33
CA ASN A 39 -5.97 11.39 20.43
C ASN A 39 -6.23 10.74 21.79
N GLY A 40 -7.34 10.01 21.93
CA GLY A 40 -7.65 9.26 23.15
C GLY A 40 -6.65 8.14 23.42
N MET A 41 -6.28 7.37 22.38
CA MET A 41 -5.30 6.29 22.52
C MET A 41 -3.90 6.82 22.83
N VAL A 42 -3.44 7.82 22.08
CA VAL A 42 -2.09 8.36 22.25
C VAL A 42 -1.85 8.88 23.66
N LYS A 43 -2.82 9.58 24.24
CA LYS A 43 -2.74 10.06 25.64
C LYS A 43 -2.66 8.93 26.67
N GLY A 44 -3.14 7.73 26.32
CA GLY A 44 -3.06 6.56 27.20
C GLY A 44 -1.74 5.80 27.13
N PHE A 45 -0.91 6.06 26.11
CA PHE A 45 0.37 5.37 25.90
C PHE A 45 1.57 6.31 25.95
N PHE A 46 1.41 7.56 25.53
CA PHE A 46 2.51 8.50 25.38
C PHE A 46 2.18 9.86 25.99
N ASP A 47 2.94 10.26 26.98
CA ASP A 47 2.91 11.62 27.50
C ASP A 47 3.51 12.61 26.49
N ASN A 48 3.02 13.85 26.47
CA ASN A 48 3.53 14.92 25.60
C ASN A 48 3.56 14.55 24.11
N SER A 49 2.48 13.98 23.61
CA SER A 49 2.31 13.63 22.21
C SER A 49 1.49 14.67 21.45
N CYS A 50 1.69 14.74 20.13
CA CYS A 50 0.92 15.60 19.24
C CYS A 50 0.41 14.80 18.06
N VAL A 51 -0.87 14.96 17.72
CA VAL A 51 -1.51 14.34 16.55
C VAL A 51 -1.76 15.44 15.52
N LEU A 52 -1.20 15.25 14.32
CA LEU A 52 -1.35 16.17 13.21
C LEU A 52 -2.10 15.44 12.08
N ARG A 53 -3.17 16.06 11.61
CA ARG A 53 -3.93 15.55 10.47
C ARG A 53 -3.19 15.85 9.17
N ARG A 54 -3.00 14.82 8.34
CA ARG A 54 -2.42 14.92 7.02
C ARG A 54 -3.54 14.93 5.98
N GLU A 55 -4.14 16.12 5.78
CA GLU A 55 -5.27 16.31 4.87
C GLU A 55 -6.33 15.18 5.00
N GLN A 56 -6.51 14.40 3.93
CA GLN A 56 -7.49 13.31 3.90
C GLN A 56 -6.83 11.93 3.81
N SER A 57 -5.51 11.87 3.92
CA SER A 57 -4.74 10.63 3.74
C SER A 57 -4.36 9.93 5.04
N GLY A 58 -4.46 10.59 6.19
CA GLY A 58 -4.09 9.99 7.47
C GLY A 58 -3.60 10.98 8.52
N PHE A 59 -2.68 10.51 9.37
CA PHE A 59 -2.16 11.27 10.51
C PHE A 59 -0.66 11.13 10.64
N VAL A 60 -0.04 12.17 11.20
CA VAL A 60 1.33 12.16 11.70
C VAL A 60 1.26 12.36 13.20
N LEU A 61 1.82 11.43 13.95
CA LEU A 61 1.91 11.52 15.39
C LEU A 61 3.36 11.82 15.76
N VAL A 62 3.54 12.85 16.58
CA VAL A 62 4.82 13.11 17.25
C VAL A 62 4.68 12.52 18.63
N LEU A 63 5.46 11.49 18.92
CA LEU A 63 5.41 10.74 20.17
C LEU A 63 6.64 11.06 20.99
N SER A 64 6.49 11.10 22.31
CA SER A 64 7.59 11.31 23.25
C SER A 64 7.88 9.99 23.97
N THR A 65 9.15 9.56 24.02
CA THR A 65 9.55 8.32 24.69
C THR A 65 10.81 8.50 25.51
N GLU A 66 10.94 7.72 26.58
CA GLU A 66 12.13 7.67 27.43
C GLU A 66 13.03 6.46 27.10
N GLY A 67 12.47 5.38 26.57
CA GLY A 67 13.18 4.14 26.22
C GLY A 67 12.77 3.54 24.88
N ILE A 68 13.74 2.93 24.18
CA ILE A 68 13.50 2.38 22.83
C ILE A 68 12.63 1.11 22.88
N ASP A 69 12.88 0.21 23.82
CA ASP A 69 12.18 -1.08 23.86
C ASP A 69 10.74 -0.94 24.34
N ASP A 70 10.51 -0.10 25.36
CA ASP A 70 9.17 0.22 25.85
C ASP A 70 8.38 0.97 24.75
N PHE A 71 9.02 1.90 24.06
CA PHE A 71 8.43 2.60 22.92
C PHE A 71 7.93 1.63 21.83
N LYS A 72 8.78 0.70 21.40
CA LYS A 72 8.39 -0.28 20.35
C LYS A 72 7.20 -1.12 20.79
N LYS A 73 7.19 -1.57 22.04
CA LYS A 73 6.10 -2.36 22.60
C LYS A 73 4.80 -1.56 22.67
N GLU A 74 4.84 -0.34 23.19
CA GLU A 74 3.67 0.53 23.30
C GLU A 74 3.12 0.95 21.94
N ALA A 75 4.00 1.37 21.03
CA ALA A 75 3.62 1.71 19.65
C ALA A 75 3.01 0.51 18.91
N SER A 76 3.53 -0.71 19.12
CA SER A 76 2.96 -1.93 18.55
C SER A 76 1.56 -2.21 19.09
N VAL A 77 1.38 -2.16 20.42
CA VAL A 77 0.07 -2.40 21.05
C VAL A 77 -0.95 -1.36 20.61
N MET A 78 -0.57 -0.08 20.60
CA MET A 78 -1.44 1.01 20.14
C MET A 78 -1.83 0.82 18.68
N SER A 79 -0.87 0.45 17.81
CA SER A 79 -1.10 0.24 16.38
C SER A 79 -2.09 -0.87 16.10
N VAL A 80 -1.96 -2.01 16.80
CA VAL A 80 -2.88 -3.14 16.67
C VAL A 80 -4.29 -2.73 17.10
N LYS A 81 -4.42 -2.07 18.25
CA LYS A 81 -5.72 -1.58 18.76
C LYS A 81 -6.37 -0.59 17.79
N PHE A 82 -5.60 0.37 17.29
CA PHE A 82 -6.14 1.37 16.36
C PHE A 82 -6.59 0.73 15.04
N ARG A 83 -5.78 -0.18 14.51
CA ARG A 83 -6.13 -0.93 13.30
C ARG A 83 -7.42 -1.73 13.49
N GLN A 84 -7.58 -2.39 14.63
CA GLN A 84 -8.79 -3.15 14.95
C GLN A 84 -10.01 -2.24 14.99
N VAL A 85 -9.93 -1.10 15.66
CA VAL A 85 -11.02 -0.13 15.72
C VAL A 85 -11.41 0.39 14.33
N MET A 86 -10.41 0.75 13.50
CA MET A 86 -10.67 1.24 12.14
C MET A 86 -11.30 0.17 11.26
N LYS A 87 -10.93 -1.09 11.44
CA LYS A 87 -11.53 -2.22 10.73
C LYS A 87 -12.96 -2.48 11.19
N ASP A 88 -13.21 -2.53 12.51
CA ASP A 88 -14.50 -2.95 13.07
C ASP A 88 -15.59 -1.89 12.90
N TYR A 89 -15.24 -0.60 12.97
CA TYR A 89 -16.23 0.47 12.90
C TYR A 89 -16.36 1.13 11.52
N PHE A 90 -15.30 1.09 10.71
CA PHE A 90 -15.27 1.83 9.45
C PHE A 90 -14.91 0.97 8.24
N GLU A 91 -14.53 -0.30 8.45
CA GLU A 91 -14.05 -1.20 7.39
C GLU A 91 -12.87 -0.61 6.57
N VAL A 92 -12.12 0.33 7.18
CA VAL A 92 -11.02 1.04 6.51
C VAL A 92 -9.69 0.39 6.90
N PRO A 93 -8.98 -0.25 5.96
CA PRO A 93 -7.64 -0.73 6.20
C PRO A 93 -6.66 0.43 6.31
N ILE A 94 -5.77 0.36 7.28
CA ILE A 94 -4.74 1.36 7.53
C ILE A 94 -3.35 0.75 7.52
N SER A 95 -2.37 1.54 7.07
CA SER A 95 -0.94 1.26 7.22
C SER A 95 -0.34 2.14 8.30
N ILE A 96 0.51 1.57 9.12
CA ILE A 96 1.17 2.28 10.23
C ILE A 96 2.68 2.05 10.12
N ALA A 97 3.44 3.14 10.12
CA ALA A 97 4.88 3.12 10.08
C ALA A 97 5.48 4.02 11.16
N VAL A 98 6.62 3.63 11.71
CA VAL A 98 7.20 4.27 12.89
C VAL A 98 8.70 4.49 12.67
N SER A 99 9.19 5.71 12.96
CA SER A 99 10.60 6.02 12.99
C SER A 99 11.30 5.39 14.20
N LEU A 100 12.62 5.43 14.22
CA LEU A 100 13.36 5.27 15.48
C LEU A 100 13.18 6.52 16.35
N PRO A 101 13.33 6.41 17.68
CA PRO A 101 13.41 7.59 18.56
C PRO A 101 14.67 8.40 18.27
N GLY A 102 14.49 9.69 18.03
CA GLY A 102 15.57 10.66 17.85
C GLY A 102 16.20 11.11 19.15
N SER A 103 17.19 12.00 19.05
CA SER A 103 17.85 12.64 20.19
C SER A 103 17.24 14.01 20.55
N GLY A 104 16.59 14.66 19.58
CA GLY A 104 15.99 15.99 19.77
C GLY A 104 15.02 16.38 18.66
N VAL A 105 14.39 17.53 18.81
CA VAL A 105 13.39 18.06 17.85
C VAL A 105 14.03 18.50 16.53
N ASP A 106 15.30 18.81 16.52
CA ASP A 106 16.11 19.13 15.35
C ASP A 106 16.22 17.98 14.36
N GLU A 107 16.02 16.73 14.81
CA GLU A 107 16.02 15.53 13.98
C GLU A 107 14.64 15.22 13.34
N ILE A 108 13.63 16.06 13.51
CA ILE A 108 12.26 15.74 13.09
C ILE A 108 12.14 15.43 11.58
N GLN A 109 12.99 16.04 10.75
CA GLN A 109 13.01 15.78 9.31
C GLN A 109 13.55 14.37 9.00
N ASP A 110 14.60 13.96 9.69
CA ASP A 110 15.18 12.62 9.55
C ASP A 110 14.22 11.55 10.06
N LEU A 111 13.53 11.83 11.18
CA LEU A 111 12.49 10.93 11.71
C LEU A 111 11.31 10.80 10.74
N LEU A 112 10.92 11.89 10.08
CA LEU A 112 9.89 11.85 9.05
C LEU A 112 10.33 11.02 7.85
N TYR A 113 11.56 11.21 7.38
CA TYR A 113 12.13 10.39 6.31
C TYR A 113 12.15 8.90 6.70
N GLN A 114 12.59 8.57 7.91
CA GLN A 114 12.57 7.20 8.42
C GLN A 114 11.16 6.60 8.43
N ALA A 115 10.17 7.32 8.96
CA ALA A 115 8.79 6.86 9.00
C ALA A 115 8.19 6.69 7.61
N MET A 116 8.51 7.58 6.66
CA MET A 116 8.11 7.46 5.27
C MET A 116 8.75 6.25 4.57
N SER A 117 10.02 5.99 4.83
CA SER A 117 10.74 4.82 4.31
C SER A 117 10.12 3.52 4.85
N ALA A 118 9.81 3.47 6.15
CA ALA A 118 9.10 2.35 6.76
C ALA A 118 7.67 2.19 6.19
N MET A 119 6.98 3.29 5.85
CA MET A 119 5.65 3.25 5.24
C MET A 119 5.65 2.50 3.90
N ASN A 120 6.71 2.62 3.10
CA ASN A 120 6.82 1.88 1.85
C ASN A 120 6.86 0.35 2.08
N LEU A 121 7.40 -0.10 3.21
CA LEU A 121 7.44 -1.52 3.57
C LEU A 121 6.11 -2.07 4.04
N THR A 122 5.17 -1.24 4.46
CA THR A 122 3.83 -1.71 4.85
C THR A 122 3.09 -2.43 3.72
N PHE A 123 3.45 -2.11 2.47
CA PHE A 123 2.91 -2.79 1.28
C PHE A 123 3.34 -4.27 1.21
N TYR A 124 4.48 -4.63 1.80
CA TYR A 124 5.04 -5.99 1.84
C TYR A 124 4.74 -6.71 3.14
N ASP A 125 4.30 -5.98 4.15
CA ASP A 125 4.04 -6.54 5.47
C ASP A 125 2.58 -7.00 5.60
N ASN A 126 2.41 -8.31 5.79
CA ASN A 126 1.11 -8.93 6.05
C ASN A 126 0.87 -9.18 7.56
N SER A 127 1.79 -8.77 8.45
CA SER A 127 1.70 -9.04 9.89
C SER A 127 0.53 -8.32 10.57
N GLY A 128 0.05 -7.25 9.94
CA GLY A 128 -1.01 -6.44 10.51
C GLY A 128 -0.56 -5.54 11.68
N GLY A 129 0.75 -5.44 11.92
CA GLY A 129 1.37 -4.56 12.92
C GLY A 129 1.83 -3.20 12.37
N ALA A 130 2.52 -2.42 13.21
CA ALA A 130 3.29 -1.27 12.74
C ALA A 130 4.61 -1.72 12.15
N VAL A 131 5.02 -1.12 11.05
CA VAL A 131 6.36 -1.30 10.47
C VAL A 131 7.30 -0.27 11.08
N PHE A 132 8.34 -0.73 11.75
CA PHE A 132 9.37 0.13 12.32
C PHE A 132 10.51 0.33 11.32
N TYR A 133 11.05 1.55 11.29
CA TYR A 133 12.23 1.82 10.49
C TYR A 133 13.41 0.93 10.91
N SER A 134 14.11 0.41 9.92
CA SER A 134 15.29 -0.41 10.07
C SER A 134 16.19 -0.24 8.83
N ALA A 135 17.42 -0.74 8.87
CA ALA A 135 18.33 -0.72 7.72
C ALA A 135 17.72 -1.35 6.44
N MET A 136 16.83 -2.34 6.61
CA MET A 136 16.10 -2.93 5.47
C MET A 136 15.19 -1.94 4.73
N CYS A 137 14.80 -0.82 5.36
CA CYS A 137 14.00 0.22 4.70
C CYS A 137 14.79 0.96 3.63
N GLU A 138 16.10 1.16 3.83
CA GLU A 138 16.98 1.83 2.88
C GLU A 138 17.31 0.93 1.68
N ASP A 139 17.60 -0.34 1.93
CA ASP A 139 17.88 -1.33 0.88
C ASP A 139 16.72 -1.47 -0.10
N ASN A 140 15.47 -1.46 0.38
CA ASN A 140 14.29 -1.58 -0.48
C ASN A 140 14.08 -0.37 -1.40
N LEU A 141 14.49 0.83 -1.01
CA LEU A 141 14.41 2.02 -1.87
C LEU A 141 15.34 1.91 -3.09
N SER A 142 16.50 1.25 -2.93
CA SER A 142 17.45 1.04 -4.02
C SER A 142 16.97 -0.02 -5.02
N HIS A 143 16.25 -1.05 -4.59
CA HIS A 143 15.73 -2.12 -5.44
C HIS A 143 14.51 -1.68 -6.27
N SER A 144 13.66 -0.78 -5.75
CA SER A 144 12.46 -0.30 -6.47
C SER A 144 12.77 0.50 -7.74
N SER A 145 13.99 1.04 -7.88
CA SER A 145 14.41 1.82 -9.05
C SER A 145 14.49 1.01 -10.36
N ASN A 146 14.64 -0.32 -10.27
CA ASN A 146 14.84 -1.20 -11.43
C ASN A 146 13.57 -1.91 -11.90
N PHE A 147 12.43 -1.64 -11.27
CA PHE A 147 11.17 -2.28 -11.65
C PHE A 147 10.64 -1.76 -12.99
N ASN A 148 10.65 -2.63 -13.99
CA ASN A 148 10.16 -2.33 -15.34
C ASN A 148 9.62 -3.59 -16.00
N ILE A 149 8.34 -3.60 -16.38
CA ILE A 149 7.68 -4.71 -17.05
C ILE A 149 7.53 -4.50 -18.56
N ASN A 150 7.95 -3.34 -19.09
CA ASN A 150 7.70 -3.01 -20.50
C ASN A 150 8.47 -3.90 -21.48
N PHE A 151 9.58 -4.52 -21.07
CA PHE A 151 10.34 -5.42 -21.93
C PHE A 151 9.56 -6.70 -22.28
N LEU A 152 8.58 -7.10 -21.45
CA LEU A 152 7.73 -8.27 -21.69
C LEU A 152 6.55 -7.98 -22.65
N LYS A 153 6.28 -6.72 -22.98
CA LYS A 153 5.13 -6.34 -23.83
C LYS A 153 5.17 -6.99 -25.21
N LYS A 154 6.36 -7.10 -25.81
CA LYS A 154 6.52 -7.74 -27.12
C LYS A 154 6.12 -9.21 -27.06
N ASP A 155 6.57 -9.92 -26.04
CA ASP A 155 6.31 -11.35 -25.87
C ASP A 155 4.83 -11.61 -25.56
N VAL A 156 4.22 -10.74 -24.73
CA VAL A 156 2.76 -10.74 -24.50
C VAL A 156 1.99 -10.56 -25.81
N THR A 157 2.38 -9.59 -26.64
CA THR A 157 1.73 -9.35 -27.93
C THR A 157 1.80 -10.58 -28.84
N GLU A 158 2.95 -11.22 -28.90
CA GLU A 158 3.15 -12.40 -29.76
C GLU A 158 2.35 -13.60 -29.24
N ALA A 159 2.37 -13.86 -27.92
CA ALA A 159 1.62 -14.95 -27.31
C ALA A 159 0.10 -14.81 -27.55
N ILE A 160 -0.46 -13.62 -27.33
CA ILE A 160 -1.88 -13.35 -27.57
C ILE A 160 -2.19 -13.49 -29.07
N ARG A 161 -1.35 -12.94 -29.99
CA ARG A 161 -1.57 -13.01 -31.43
C ARG A 161 -1.59 -14.45 -31.97
N GLN A 162 -0.83 -15.34 -31.35
CA GLN A 162 -0.75 -16.74 -31.72
C GLN A 162 -1.77 -17.62 -30.97
N ASN A 163 -2.57 -17.06 -30.09
CA ASN A 163 -3.43 -17.79 -29.12
C ASN A 163 -2.63 -18.84 -28.33
N ASP A 164 -1.35 -18.52 -28.00
CA ASP A 164 -0.48 -19.39 -27.23
C ASP A 164 -0.68 -19.16 -25.74
N CYS A 165 -1.65 -19.88 -25.17
CA CYS A 165 -2.02 -19.82 -23.75
C CYS A 165 -0.84 -20.16 -22.83
N GLU A 166 0.02 -21.12 -23.20
CA GLU A 166 1.13 -21.54 -22.33
C GLU A 166 2.27 -20.52 -22.34
N ALA A 167 2.59 -19.93 -23.48
CA ALA A 167 3.53 -18.82 -23.56
C ALA A 167 3.01 -17.63 -22.75
N PHE A 168 1.73 -17.27 -22.89
CA PHE A 168 1.11 -16.19 -22.12
C PHE A 168 1.19 -16.44 -20.60
N LYS A 169 0.81 -17.64 -20.12
CA LYS A 169 0.94 -18.02 -18.70
C LYS A 169 2.37 -17.87 -18.21
N THR A 170 3.34 -18.32 -19.00
CA THR A 170 4.77 -18.24 -18.65
C THR A 170 5.22 -16.80 -18.48
N ILE A 171 4.86 -15.91 -19.41
CA ILE A 171 5.21 -14.49 -19.36
C ILE A 171 4.56 -13.81 -18.15
N MET A 172 3.28 -14.09 -17.88
CA MET A 172 2.58 -13.54 -16.71
C MET A 172 3.20 -14.03 -15.40
N ASN A 173 3.64 -15.26 -15.30
CA ASN A 173 4.35 -15.79 -14.15
C ASN A 173 5.70 -15.09 -13.95
N GLN A 174 6.43 -14.78 -15.01
CA GLN A 174 7.66 -13.97 -14.94
C GLN A 174 7.37 -12.57 -14.42
N MET A 175 6.26 -11.93 -14.85
CA MET A 175 5.84 -10.64 -14.33
C MET A 175 5.54 -10.72 -12.82
N ILE A 176 4.79 -11.73 -12.37
CA ILE A 176 4.47 -11.96 -10.96
C ILE A 176 5.75 -12.13 -10.14
N GLN A 177 6.72 -12.86 -10.66
CA GLN A 177 8.03 -13.05 -10.03
C GLN A 177 8.79 -11.71 -9.89
N LEU A 178 8.78 -10.87 -10.93
CA LEU A 178 9.42 -9.53 -10.88
C LEU A 178 8.84 -8.62 -9.80
N PHE A 179 7.53 -8.67 -9.53
CA PHE A 179 6.93 -7.94 -8.42
C PHE A 179 7.50 -8.37 -7.06
N SER A 180 7.78 -9.67 -6.90
CA SER A 180 8.34 -10.20 -5.65
C SER A 180 9.84 -9.88 -5.51
N GLU A 181 10.60 -9.92 -6.61
CA GLU A 181 12.06 -9.72 -6.61
C GLU A 181 12.46 -8.25 -6.56
N CYS A 182 11.84 -7.42 -7.42
CA CYS A 182 12.22 -5.99 -7.54
C CYS A 182 11.56 -5.10 -6.46
N ARG A 183 10.61 -5.63 -5.71
CA ARG A 183 9.91 -4.91 -4.65
C ARG A 183 9.50 -3.48 -5.05
N PRO A 184 8.63 -3.30 -6.08
CA PRO A 184 8.19 -1.99 -6.50
C PRO A 184 7.43 -1.28 -5.38
N SER A 185 7.51 0.06 -5.31
CA SER A 185 6.60 0.80 -4.42
C SER A 185 5.14 0.49 -4.77
N ARG A 186 4.22 0.67 -3.82
CA ARG A 186 2.79 0.46 -4.07
C ARG A 186 2.31 1.20 -5.32
N GLN A 187 2.74 2.45 -5.50
CA GLN A 187 2.37 3.26 -6.67
C GLN A 187 2.90 2.67 -7.97
N GLN A 188 4.14 2.18 -7.99
CA GLN A 188 4.72 1.51 -9.16
C GLN A 188 3.97 0.23 -9.48
N ALA A 189 3.62 -0.57 -8.45
CA ALA A 189 2.86 -1.81 -8.62
C ALA A 189 1.47 -1.54 -9.21
N VAL A 190 0.71 -0.60 -8.66
CA VAL A 190 -0.61 -0.19 -9.15
C VAL A 190 -0.54 0.34 -10.58
N ASN A 191 0.42 1.22 -10.88
CA ASN A 191 0.61 1.77 -12.23
C ASN A 191 0.97 0.66 -13.24
N ALA A 192 1.82 -0.28 -12.84
CA ALA A 192 2.19 -1.41 -13.70
C ALA A 192 0.98 -2.29 -14.02
N CYS A 193 0.18 -2.66 -13.02
CA CYS A 193 -1.04 -3.43 -13.21
C CYS A 193 -2.05 -2.70 -14.11
N ASN A 194 -2.23 -1.40 -13.90
CA ASN A 194 -3.13 -0.57 -14.69
C ASN A 194 -2.68 -0.52 -16.16
N ASN A 195 -1.39 -0.25 -16.40
CA ASN A 195 -0.83 -0.24 -17.74
C ASN A 195 -0.91 -1.61 -18.43
N LEU A 196 -0.68 -2.69 -17.69
CA LEU A 196 -0.78 -4.05 -18.19
C LEU A 196 -2.22 -4.39 -18.57
N TYR A 197 -3.18 -4.05 -17.72
CA TYR A 197 -4.60 -4.28 -18.00
C TYR A 197 -5.02 -3.61 -19.30
N TYR A 198 -4.82 -2.30 -19.44
CA TYR A 198 -5.21 -1.57 -20.66
C TYR A 198 -4.45 -2.03 -21.90
N PHE A 199 -3.18 -2.40 -21.75
CA PHE A 199 -2.40 -2.93 -22.85
C PHE A 199 -2.97 -4.26 -23.37
N ILE A 200 -3.22 -5.21 -22.48
CA ILE A 200 -3.73 -6.54 -22.87
C ILE A 200 -5.17 -6.44 -23.40
N THR A 201 -6.04 -5.68 -22.73
CA THR A 201 -7.42 -5.51 -23.19
C THR A 201 -7.49 -4.85 -24.56
N SER A 202 -6.63 -3.84 -24.84
CA SER A 202 -6.56 -3.23 -26.17
C SER A 202 -6.08 -4.18 -27.27
N LEU A 203 -5.21 -5.15 -26.93
CA LEU A 203 -4.81 -6.19 -27.88
C LEU A 203 -5.97 -7.15 -28.19
N ILE A 204 -6.69 -7.59 -27.18
CA ILE A 204 -7.84 -8.50 -27.34
C ILE A 204 -8.95 -7.81 -28.16
N GLU A 205 -9.27 -6.56 -27.88
CA GLU A 205 -10.21 -5.76 -28.67
C GLU A 205 -9.80 -5.63 -30.13
N ALA A 206 -8.52 -5.39 -30.39
CA ALA A 206 -8.01 -5.22 -31.76
C ALA A 206 -8.16 -6.49 -32.61
N TRP A 207 -8.29 -7.66 -32.00
CA TRP A 207 -8.51 -8.91 -32.69
C TRP A 207 -9.96 -9.40 -32.74
N GLY A 208 -10.88 -8.58 -32.26
CA GLY A 208 -12.32 -8.76 -32.46
C GLY A 208 -12.97 -9.75 -31.48
N GLU A 209 -12.30 -10.13 -30.41
CA GLU A 209 -12.91 -10.89 -29.33
C GLU A 209 -13.73 -9.98 -28.45
N GLN A 210 -15.06 -10.02 -28.61
CA GLN A 210 -15.99 -9.11 -27.96
C GLN A 210 -16.40 -9.52 -26.54
N ASP A 211 -16.05 -10.71 -26.09
CA ASP A 211 -16.56 -11.28 -24.83
C ASP A 211 -15.57 -11.16 -23.65
N PHE A 212 -14.57 -10.27 -23.76
CA PHE A 212 -13.68 -10.04 -22.61
C PHE A 212 -14.46 -9.33 -21.49
N PRO A 213 -14.51 -9.92 -20.27
CA PRO A 213 -15.23 -9.33 -19.16
C PRO A 213 -14.45 -8.15 -18.58
N TYR A 214 -14.65 -6.96 -19.16
CA TYR A 214 -13.98 -5.74 -18.72
C TYR A 214 -14.36 -5.39 -17.28
N ALA A 215 -13.37 -5.02 -16.47
CA ALA A 215 -13.62 -4.49 -15.15
C ALA A 215 -14.28 -3.10 -15.27
N VAL A 216 -15.43 -2.92 -14.63
CA VAL A 216 -16.18 -1.66 -14.66
C VAL A 216 -15.38 -0.52 -14.01
N ASP A 217 -14.54 -0.81 -13.02
CA ASP A 217 -13.70 0.15 -12.28
C ASP A 217 -12.35 -0.47 -11.93
N ILE A 218 -11.50 -0.64 -12.94
CA ILE A 218 -10.16 -1.22 -12.72
C ILE A 218 -9.27 -0.33 -11.86
N VAL A 219 -9.34 0.99 -12.07
CA VAL A 219 -8.52 1.96 -11.32
C VAL A 219 -8.90 1.93 -9.84
N GLY A 220 -10.20 1.92 -9.53
CA GLY A 220 -10.67 1.78 -8.15
C GLY A 220 -10.31 0.45 -7.53
N GLN A 221 -10.38 -0.67 -8.28
CA GLN A 221 -9.96 -1.98 -7.78
C GLN A 221 -8.47 -2.00 -7.43
N LEU A 222 -7.60 -1.53 -8.33
CA LEU A 222 -6.16 -1.50 -8.12
C LEU A 222 -5.77 -0.54 -6.98
N ASN A 223 -6.44 0.59 -6.86
CA ASN A 223 -6.21 1.55 -5.77
C ASN A 223 -6.64 1.02 -4.39
N ARG A 224 -7.52 0.02 -4.31
CA ARG A 224 -7.91 -0.65 -3.06
C ARG A 224 -6.91 -1.71 -2.60
N MET A 225 -5.93 -2.09 -3.42
CA MET A 225 -4.95 -3.10 -3.05
C MET A 225 -4.01 -2.58 -1.97
N ALA A 226 -4.17 -3.11 -0.76
CA ALA A 226 -3.45 -2.64 0.42
C ALA A 226 -2.03 -3.18 0.52
N ASN A 227 -1.78 -4.36 -0.05
CA ASN A 227 -0.51 -5.07 0.06
C ASN A 227 -0.15 -5.83 -1.22
N LEU A 228 1.10 -6.29 -1.31
CA LEU A 228 1.60 -7.01 -2.47
C LEU A 228 0.80 -8.30 -2.74
N SER A 229 0.41 -9.04 -1.71
CA SER A 229 -0.31 -10.30 -1.91
C SER A 229 -1.63 -10.10 -2.66
N THR A 230 -2.35 -9.01 -2.39
CA THR A 230 -3.58 -8.67 -3.13
C THR A 230 -3.30 -8.32 -4.59
N VAL A 231 -2.17 -7.67 -4.87
CA VAL A 231 -1.72 -7.39 -6.25
C VAL A 231 -1.40 -8.69 -6.99
N LEU A 232 -0.66 -9.60 -6.35
CA LEU A 232 -0.29 -10.88 -6.97
C LEU A 232 -1.53 -11.74 -7.26
N THR A 233 -2.46 -11.85 -6.31
CA THR A 233 -3.73 -12.56 -6.50
C THR A 233 -4.55 -11.96 -7.66
N TRP A 234 -4.56 -10.63 -7.78
CA TRP A 234 -5.22 -9.98 -8.91
C TRP A 234 -4.54 -10.31 -10.24
N LEU A 235 -3.20 -10.28 -10.31
CA LEU A 235 -2.44 -10.62 -11.52
C LEU A 235 -2.69 -12.08 -11.94
N GLU A 236 -2.75 -13.00 -10.99
CA GLU A 236 -3.10 -14.40 -11.23
C GLU A 236 -4.52 -14.54 -11.78
N GLY A 237 -5.50 -13.88 -11.15
CA GLY A 237 -6.88 -13.88 -11.63
C GLY A 237 -7.03 -13.25 -13.01
N PHE A 238 -6.31 -12.16 -13.29
CA PHE A 238 -6.28 -11.51 -14.60
C PHE A 238 -5.64 -12.41 -15.66
N ARG A 239 -4.51 -13.05 -15.35
CA ARG A 239 -3.90 -14.08 -16.22
C ARG A 239 -4.90 -15.15 -16.61
N ASP A 240 -5.57 -15.74 -15.62
CA ASP A 240 -6.50 -16.85 -15.83
C ASP A 240 -7.75 -16.40 -16.62
N GLN A 241 -8.16 -15.16 -16.49
CA GLN A 241 -9.24 -14.56 -17.26
C GLN A 241 -8.86 -14.40 -18.73
N VAL A 242 -7.65 -13.88 -19.01
CA VAL A 242 -7.15 -13.76 -20.39
C VAL A 242 -7.00 -15.14 -21.04
N VAL A 243 -6.46 -16.12 -20.33
CA VAL A 243 -6.31 -17.49 -20.84
C VAL A 243 -7.64 -18.07 -21.30
N ARG A 244 -8.72 -17.91 -20.53
CA ARG A 244 -10.06 -18.38 -20.91
C ARG A 244 -10.61 -17.74 -22.18
N VAL A 245 -10.15 -16.54 -22.50
CA VAL A 245 -10.55 -15.83 -23.72
C VAL A 245 -9.73 -16.32 -24.93
N LEU A 246 -8.50 -16.77 -24.70
CA LEU A 246 -7.62 -17.32 -25.74
C LEU A 246 -7.90 -18.81 -26.05
N GLU A 247 -8.54 -19.57 -25.14
CA GLU A 247 -8.99 -20.96 -25.33
C GLU A 247 -10.26 -21.02 -26.17
#